data_3b9b0fb88aff5e1e487a4a5f4440a35d
#
_entry.id   3b9b0fb88aff5e1e487a4a5f4440a35d
#
_cell.length_a   1.000
_cell.length_b   1.000
_cell.length_c   1.000
_cell.angle_alpha   90.00
_cell.angle_beta   90.00
_cell.angle_gamma   90.00
#
_symmetry.space_group_name_H-M   'P 1'
#
loop_
_entity.id
_entity.type
_entity.pdbx_description
1 polymer ?
#
loop_
_entity_poly.entity_id
_entity_poly.type
_entity_poly.pdbx_seq_one_letter_code
_entity_poly.pdbx_strand_id
1 'polypeptide(L)'
;CPNSAEARKNPKRAKPRTQSSIAVSGDDGKNWFLFNASPDLRKQINDNVTLQPKNGVRHSPILGAFLTNGDVDHIAGLLNLRESHPLTIYATRKVLNILKKGIVFDVLNPEFVERREVSLNETIALKDKDNNPVGIEVEVFPVPGKIALYLEDETKDDFGSEPEDTVGLKIIDAKTKNYFFYIPGCSAMPDELKDRLKDAPMILFDGTLWKDDEIIASNLGINKTGLRMGHLSMSGKEGTMELLKDLNIKKKFFIHINTTNPALLEDSPERKELNEKGWEVSNDSMEVNL
;
A
#
# COMPACT_ATOMS: atom_id res chain seq x y z
N CYS A 1 3.13 -21.42 5.10
CA CYS A 1 4.36 -20.86 4.52
C CYS A 1 5.52 -21.00 5.51
N PRO A 2 6.74 -21.36 5.05
CA PRO A 2 7.92 -21.51 5.92
C PRO A 2 8.24 -20.23 6.73
N ASN A 3 8.23 -19.05 6.10
CA ASN A 3 8.53 -17.80 6.80
C ASN A 3 7.49 -17.46 7.88
N SER A 4 6.20 -17.77 7.64
CA SER A 4 5.17 -17.60 8.67
C SER A 4 5.38 -18.54 9.85
N ALA A 5 5.84 -19.77 9.61
CA ALA A 5 6.20 -20.70 10.66
C ALA A 5 7.45 -20.23 11.44
N GLU A 6 8.46 -19.70 10.73
CA GLU A 6 9.65 -19.11 11.33
C GLU A 6 9.31 -17.90 12.20
N ALA A 7 8.46 -16.99 11.72
CA ALA A 7 8.03 -15.81 12.49
C ALA A 7 7.38 -16.17 13.84
N ARG A 8 6.67 -17.31 13.91
CA ARG A 8 6.10 -17.81 15.19
C ARG A 8 7.14 -18.40 16.11
N LYS A 9 8.19 -19.03 15.57
CA LYS A 9 9.22 -19.74 16.34
C LYS A 9 10.38 -18.83 16.72
N ASN A 10 10.81 -17.97 15.81
CA ASN A 10 11.97 -17.11 15.95
C ASN A 10 11.70 -15.70 15.39
N PRO A 11 10.97 -14.86 16.13
CA PRO A 11 10.61 -13.51 15.68
C PRO A 11 11.82 -12.57 15.50
N LYS A 12 13.00 -12.95 15.99
CA LYS A 12 14.24 -12.20 15.72
C LYS A 12 14.76 -12.46 14.30
N ARG A 13 14.57 -13.67 13.77
CA ARG A 13 14.98 -14.06 12.43
C ARG A 13 13.95 -13.66 11.37
N ALA A 14 12.67 -13.81 11.69
CA ALA A 14 11.57 -13.39 10.83
C ALA A 14 10.60 -12.56 11.66
N LYS A 15 10.65 -11.23 11.53
CA LYS A 15 9.72 -10.33 12.25
C LYS A 15 8.28 -10.64 11.84
N PRO A 16 7.35 -10.86 12.79
CA PRO A 16 5.92 -10.86 12.49
C PRO A 16 5.53 -9.52 11.83
N ARG A 17 4.72 -9.59 10.78
CA ARG A 17 4.20 -8.43 10.07
C ARG A 17 2.73 -8.62 9.77
N THR A 18 1.98 -7.53 9.81
CA THR A 18 0.62 -7.45 9.30
C THR A 18 0.62 -7.17 7.81
N GLN A 19 -0.55 -7.24 7.17
CA GLN A 19 -0.70 -6.90 5.76
C GLN A 19 -0.51 -5.40 5.52
N SER A 20 -0.15 -5.04 4.29
CA SER A 20 0.32 -3.72 3.94
C SER A 20 -0.75 -2.63 4.07
N SER A 21 -0.50 -1.63 4.89
CA SER A 21 -1.09 -0.29 4.83
C SER A 21 -0.19 0.70 5.56
N ILE A 22 -0.34 2.00 5.28
CA ILE A 22 0.37 3.05 5.99
C ILE A 22 -0.61 4.10 6.52
N ALA A 23 -0.22 4.78 7.57
CA ALA A 23 -0.91 5.96 8.09
C ALA A 23 0.00 7.18 7.96
N VAL A 24 -0.55 8.29 7.49
CA VAL A 24 0.17 9.56 7.31
C VAL A 24 -0.54 10.67 8.07
N SER A 25 0.23 11.52 8.75
CA SER A 25 -0.25 12.72 9.41
C SER A 25 0.42 13.95 8.83
N GLY A 26 -0.36 14.99 8.53
CA GLY A 26 0.12 16.32 8.13
C GLY A 26 0.03 17.37 9.25
N ASP A 27 -0.22 16.94 10.52
CA ASP A 27 -0.46 17.81 11.66
C ASP A 27 0.18 17.32 12.97
N ASP A 28 1.42 16.84 12.87
CA ASP A 28 2.23 16.35 14.00
C ASP A 28 1.57 15.18 14.77
N GLY A 29 0.91 14.27 14.06
CA GLY A 29 0.33 13.06 14.64
C GLY A 29 -0.98 13.26 15.40
N LYS A 30 -1.66 14.40 15.21
CA LYS A 30 -2.98 14.63 15.81
C LYS A 30 -4.05 13.85 15.10
N ASN A 31 -4.04 13.92 13.76
CA ASN A 31 -4.97 13.24 12.87
C ASN A 31 -4.21 12.43 11.81
N TRP A 32 -4.83 11.37 11.34
CA TRP A 32 -4.23 10.42 10.43
C TRP A 32 -5.11 10.11 9.23
N PHE A 33 -4.49 9.92 8.09
CA PHE A 33 -5.10 9.36 6.89
C PHE A 33 -4.45 8.02 6.58
N LEU A 34 -5.26 7.00 6.37
CA LEU A 34 -4.78 5.68 5.95
C LEU A 34 -4.54 5.67 4.44
N PHE A 35 -3.50 4.97 4.00
CA PHE A 35 -3.30 4.62 2.60
C PHE A 35 -3.35 3.11 2.49
N ASN A 36 -4.44 2.65 1.90
CA ASN A 36 -5.02 1.32 2.00
C ASN A 36 -5.49 0.97 3.43
N ALA A 37 -6.41 0.03 3.52
CA ALA A 37 -6.96 -0.46 4.77
C ALA A 37 -6.89 -1.99 4.79
N SER A 38 -5.79 -2.53 5.32
CA SER A 38 -5.56 -3.97 5.37
C SER A 38 -6.55 -4.69 6.29
N PRO A 39 -6.80 -5.99 6.08
CA PRO A 39 -7.62 -6.80 6.99
C PRO A 39 -7.13 -6.77 8.45
N ASP A 40 -5.84 -6.48 8.66
CA ASP A 40 -5.20 -6.40 9.97
C ASP A 40 -5.37 -5.02 10.65
N LEU A 41 -6.14 -4.09 10.06
CA LEU A 41 -6.25 -2.71 10.53
C LEU A 41 -6.56 -2.61 12.03
N ARG A 42 -7.43 -3.47 12.57
CA ARG A 42 -7.74 -3.47 14.01
C ARG A 42 -6.49 -3.75 14.87
N LYS A 43 -5.65 -4.69 14.43
CA LYS A 43 -4.38 -4.96 15.11
C LYS A 43 -3.43 -3.77 14.96
N GLN A 44 -3.33 -3.20 13.77
CA GLN A 44 -2.49 -2.03 13.50
C GLN A 44 -2.88 -0.83 14.37
N ILE A 45 -4.17 -0.57 14.57
CA ILE A 45 -4.65 0.48 15.49
C ILE A 45 -4.28 0.14 16.94
N ASN A 46 -4.49 -1.10 17.37
CA ASN A 46 -4.23 -1.50 18.75
C ASN A 46 -2.74 -1.45 19.10
N ASP A 47 -1.86 -1.76 18.17
CA ASP A 47 -0.42 -1.79 18.38
C ASP A 47 0.22 -0.38 18.29
N ASN A 48 -0.49 0.61 17.73
CA ASN A 48 0.03 1.98 17.54
C ASN A 48 -0.79 2.99 18.34
N VAL A 49 -0.24 3.44 19.46
CA VAL A 49 -0.90 4.40 20.38
C VAL A 49 -1.34 5.68 19.68
N THR A 50 -0.60 6.12 18.66
CA THR A 50 -0.91 7.31 17.88
C THR A 50 -2.22 7.21 17.09
N LEU A 51 -2.67 6.00 16.76
CA LEU A 51 -3.91 5.72 16.05
C LEU A 51 -5.08 5.42 17.00
N GLN A 52 -4.84 5.37 18.31
CA GLN A 52 -5.89 5.08 19.30
C GLN A 52 -6.68 6.33 19.68
N PRO A 53 -7.90 6.17 20.23
CA PRO A 53 -8.70 7.28 20.74
C PRO A 53 -7.94 8.12 21.76
N LYS A 54 -7.96 9.45 21.58
CA LYS A 54 -7.30 10.41 22.48
C LYS A 54 -8.30 11.27 23.28
N ASN A 55 -9.50 11.49 22.73
CA ASN A 55 -10.49 12.42 23.22
C ASN A 55 -11.83 11.70 23.52
N GLY A 56 -11.88 10.93 24.60
CA GLY A 56 -13.07 10.16 24.98
C GLY A 56 -13.21 8.83 24.22
N VAL A 57 -14.21 8.04 24.61
CA VAL A 57 -14.38 6.64 24.18
C VAL A 57 -14.84 6.46 22.74
N ARG A 58 -15.38 7.51 22.13
CA ARG A 58 -15.87 7.48 20.74
C ARG A 58 -15.00 8.28 19.77
N HIS A 59 -13.84 8.72 20.19
CA HIS A 59 -12.91 9.44 19.34
C HIS A 59 -12.16 8.48 18.42
N SER A 60 -11.90 8.90 17.19
CA SER A 60 -10.92 8.28 16.30
C SER A 60 -10.03 9.36 15.68
N PRO A 61 -8.70 9.24 15.75
CA PRO A 61 -7.82 10.17 15.06
C PRO A 61 -7.73 9.87 13.55
N ILE A 62 -8.34 8.78 13.07
CA ILE A 62 -8.34 8.41 11.65
C ILE A 62 -9.48 9.15 10.96
N LEU A 63 -9.14 10.12 10.11
CA LEU A 63 -10.10 10.97 9.40
C LEU A 63 -10.53 10.41 8.04
N GLY A 64 -9.76 9.47 7.49
CA GLY A 64 -10.07 8.93 6.18
C GLY A 64 -9.12 7.84 5.72
N ALA A 65 -9.40 7.32 4.52
CA ALA A 65 -8.58 6.36 3.83
C ALA A 65 -8.47 6.70 2.34
N PHE A 66 -7.30 6.49 1.75
CA PHE A 66 -7.05 6.54 0.32
C PHE A 66 -6.74 5.12 -0.18
N LEU A 67 -7.45 4.66 -1.21
CA LEU A 67 -7.31 3.29 -1.73
C LEU A 67 -6.57 3.33 -3.07
N THR A 68 -5.53 2.51 -3.20
CA THR A 68 -4.73 2.42 -4.43
C THR A 68 -5.26 1.43 -5.44
N ASN A 69 -6.01 0.42 -4.97
CA ASN A 69 -6.70 -0.57 -5.79
C ASN A 69 -7.86 -1.21 -5.01
N GLY A 70 -8.54 -2.18 -5.62
CA GLY A 70 -9.70 -2.87 -5.04
C GLY A 70 -9.40 -4.25 -4.45
N ASP A 71 -8.15 -4.65 -4.27
CA ASP A 71 -7.81 -5.95 -3.70
C ASP A 71 -8.24 -6.07 -2.23
N VAL A 72 -8.57 -7.28 -1.81
CA VAL A 72 -9.11 -7.55 -0.46
C VAL A 72 -8.16 -7.10 0.64
N ASP A 73 -6.87 -7.28 0.46
CA ASP A 73 -5.84 -6.85 1.40
C ASP A 73 -5.67 -5.32 1.48
N HIS A 74 -6.23 -4.56 0.54
CA HIS A 74 -6.22 -3.09 0.54
C HIS A 74 -7.54 -2.46 1.00
N ILE A 75 -8.67 -3.17 0.93
CA ILE A 75 -9.99 -2.58 1.22
C ILE A 75 -10.72 -3.21 2.40
N ALA A 76 -10.44 -4.47 2.77
CA ALA A 76 -11.24 -5.18 3.77
C ALA A 76 -11.16 -4.57 5.17
N GLY A 77 -10.06 -3.90 5.50
CA GLY A 77 -9.91 -3.21 6.78
C GLY A 77 -10.91 -2.07 6.99
N LEU A 78 -11.49 -1.51 5.94
CA LEU A 78 -12.56 -0.52 6.04
C LEU A 78 -13.73 -1.00 6.90
N LEU A 79 -14.00 -2.30 6.92
CA LEU A 79 -15.05 -2.90 7.73
C LEU A 79 -14.82 -2.71 9.25
N ASN A 80 -13.58 -2.47 9.67
CA ASN A 80 -13.25 -2.13 11.05
C ASN A 80 -13.58 -0.67 11.41
N LEU A 81 -13.85 0.19 10.41
CA LEU A 81 -14.15 1.62 10.58
C LEU A 81 -15.65 1.90 10.54
N ARG A 82 -16.53 0.89 10.71
CA ARG A 82 -17.99 0.99 10.67
C ARG A 82 -18.62 1.61 11.92
N GLU A 83 -17.84 2.09 12.86
CA GLU A 83 -18.30 2.54 14.19
C GLU A 83 -18.98 3.92 14.20
N SER A 84 -19.50 4.39 13.05
CA SER A 84 -20.20 5.67 12.91
C SER A 84 -19.34 6.89 13.26
N HIS A 85 -18.06 6.83 12.92
CA HIS A 85 -17.17 7.99 12.93
C HIS A 85 -17.21 8.72 11.60
N PRO A 86 -17.09 10.06 11.59
CA PRO A 86 -16.86 10.82 10.37
C PRO A 86 -15.61 10.30 9.66
N LEU A 87 -15.75 9.86 8.41
CA LEU A 87 -14.66 9.27 7.62
C LEU A 87 -14.81 9.69 6.15
N THR A 88 -13.69 9.99 5.49
CA THR A 88 -13.66 10.24 4.05
C THR A 88 -12.84 9.15 3.35
N ILE A 89 -13.41 8.49 2.35
CA ILE A 89 -12.73 7.50 1.51
C ILE A 89 -12.47 8.10 0.15
N TYR A 90 -11.20 8.20 -0.25
CA TYR A 90 -10.76 8.61 -1.57
C TYR A 90 -10.33 7.39 -2.38
N ALA A 91 -10.78 7.30 -3.62
CA ALA A 91 -10.33 6.30 -4.58
C ALA A 91 -10.74 6.70 -6.00
N THR A 92 -10.18 6.01 -7.00
CA THR A 92 -10.65 6.12 -8.38
C THR A 92 -12.11 5.65 -8.47
N ARG A 93 -12.80 6.06 -9.53
CA ARG A 93 -14.17 5.62 -9.82
C ARG A 93 -14.28 4.09 -9.88
N LYS A 94 -13.27 3.41 -10.44
CA LYS A 94 -13.22 1.94 -10.52
C LYS A 94 -13.25 1.31 -9.12
N VAL A 95 -12.38 1.74 -8.24
CA VAL A 95 -12.30 1.22 -6.86
C VAL A 95 -13.55 1.58 -6.06
N LEU A 96 -14.10 2.80 -6.20
CA LEU A 96 -15.36 3.15 -5.55
C LEU A 96 -16.55 2.30 -6.04
N ASN A 97 -16.57 1.92 -7.32
CA ASN A 97 -17.57 1.01 -7.85
C ASN A 97 -17.46 -0.40 -7.28
N ILE A 98 -16.24 -0.87 -6.97
CA ILE A 98 -16.04 -2.14 -6.24
C ILE A 98 -16.70 -2.08 -4.88
N LEU A 99 -16.43 -1.02 -4.10
CA LEU A 99 -17.07 -0.82 -2.79
C LEU A 99 -18.59 -0.71 -2.89
N LYS A 100 -19.11 -0.09 -3.96
CA LYS A 100 -20.57 0.07 -4.18
C LYS A 100 -21.24 -1.27 -4.53
N LYS A 101 -20.58 -2.12 -5.30
CA LYS A 101 -21.09 -3.46 -5.68
C LYS A 101 -20.93 -4.49 -4.57
N GLY A 102 -19.97 -4.31 -3.69
CA GLY A 102 -19.71 -5.19 -2.56
C GLY A 102 -20.66 -4.88 -1.40
N ILE A 103 -21.82 -5.55 -1.35
CA ILE A 103 -22.90 -5.31 -0.37
C ILE A 103 -22.42 -5.24 1.09
N VAL A 104 -21.31 -5.90 1.44
CA VAL A 104 -20.74 -5.87 2.79
C VAL A 104 -20.25 -4.46 3.17
N PHE A 105 -19.88 -3.62 2.19
CA PHE A 105 -19.43 -2.25 2.43
C PHE A 105 -20.59 -1.25 2.66
N ASP A 106 -21.83 -1.69 2.56
CA ASP A 106 -23.00 -0.87 2.93
C ASP A 106 -23.09 -0.65 4.46
N VAL A 107 -22.34 -1.46 5.23
CA VAL A 107 -22.13 -1.23 6.67
C VAL A 107 -21.45 0.13 6.98
N LEU A 108 -20.74 0.70 6.01
CA LEU A 108 -20.15 2.04 6.07
C LEU A 108 -21.26 3.08 5.79
N ASN A 109 -22.03 3.41 6.82
CA ASN A 109 -23.18 4.28 6.72
C ASN A 109 -22.83 5.64 6.06
N PRO A 110 -23.50 6.04 4.95
CA PRO A 110 -23.20 7.27 4.23
C PRO A 110 -23.46 8.57 5.02
N GLU A 111 -24.18 8.52 6.13
CA GLU A 111 -24.28 9.65 7.05
C GLU A 111 -22.94 10.02 7.68
N PHE A 112 -22.07 9.03 7.90
CA PHE A 112 -20.76 9.18 8.54
C PHE A 112 -19.60 9.03 7.55
N VAL A 113 -19.75 8.21 6.49
CA VAL A 113 -18.68 7.86 5.57
C VAL A 113 -18.96 8.46 4.20
N GLU A 114 -18.16 9.44 3.81
CA GLU A 114 -18.20 10.02 2.48
C GLU A 114 -17.23 9.31 1.54
N ARG A 115 -17.65 9.01 0.30
CA ARG A 115 -16.82 8.44 -0.75
C ARG A 115 -16.55 9.50 -1.81
N ARG A 116 -15.28 9.87 -2.01
CA ARG A 116 -14.84 10.91 -2.95
C ARG A 116 -14.04 10.30 -4.10
N GLU A 117 -14.53 10.52 -5.30
CA GLU A 117 -13.83 10.12 -6.52
C GLU A 117 -12.61 10.99 -6.76
N VAL A 118 -11.52 10.37 -7.24
CA VAL A 118 -10.32 11.05 -7.69
C VAL A 118 -10.01 10.67 -9.12
N SER A 119 -9.46 11.61 -9.88
CA SER A 119 -9.05 11.41 -11.27
C SER A 119 -7.53 11.15 -11.34
N LEU A 120 -7.12 10.43 -12.38
CA LEU A 120 -5.69 10.25 -12.67
C LEU A 120 -5.02 11.57 -13.05
N ASN A 121 -3.77 11.72 -12.65
CA ASN A 121 -2.93 12.90 -12.90
C ASN A 121 -3.45 14.20 -12.28
N GLU A 122 -4.30 14.08 -11.27
CA GLU A 122 -4.72 15.20 -10.43
C GLU A 122 -3.96 15.23 -9.11
N THR A 123 -3.71 16.45 -8.60
CA THR A 123 -3.26 16.67 -7.23
C THR A 123 -4.42 17.24 -6.43
N ILE A 124 -4.80 16.55 -5.36
CA ILE A 124 -5.91 16.94 -4.50
C ILE A 124 -5.42 17.18 -3.07
N ALA A 125 -5.99 18.18 -2.41
CA ALA A 125 -5.83 18.32 -0.96
C ALA A 125 -6.81 17.39 -0.25
N LEU A 126 -6.31 16.49 0.59
CA LEU A 126 -7.16 15.65 1.40
C LEU A 126 -7.93 16.48 2.43
N LYS A 127 -9.19 16.14 2.61
CA LYS A 127 -10.10 16.79 3.55
C LYS A 127 -10.82 15.76 4.38
N ASP A 128 -11.15 16.12 5.61
CA ASP A 128 -12.07 15.35 6.43
C ASP A 128 -13.51 15.41 5.87
N LYS A 129 -14.45 14.76 6.55
CA LYS A 129 -15.87 14.78 6.16
C LYS A 129 -16.49 16.19 6.19
N ASP A 130 -16.01 17.06 7.04
CA ASP A 130 -16.49 18.44 7.18
C ASP A 130 -15.78 19.42 6.23
N ASN A 131 -15.03 18.91 5.25
CA ASN A 131 -14.26 19.66 4.25
C ASN A 131 -13.08 20.46 4.82
N ASN A 132 -12.60 20.16 6.04
CA ASN A 132 -11.38 20.77 6.56
C ASN A 132 -10.15 20.09 5.95
N PRO A 133 -9.15 20.87 5.49
CA PRO A 133 -7.89 20.29 4.98
C PRO A 133 -7.13 19.60 6.11
N VAL A 134 -6.54 18.43 5.80
CA VAL A 134 -5.80 17.62 6.78
C VAL A 134 -4.28 17.77 6.66
N GLY A 135 -3.81 18.77 5.91
CA GLY A 135 -2.39 19.04 5.74
C GLY A 135 -1.66 18.10 4.76
N ILE A 136 -2.38 17.27 4.03
CA ILE A 136 -1.85 16.30 3.06
C ILE A 136 -2.43 16.60 1.69
N GLU A 137 -1.56 16.68 0.69
CA GLU A 137 -1.93 16.68 -0.73
C GLU A 137 -1.51 15.34 -1.35
N VAL A 138 -2.27 14.86 -2.34
CA VAL A 138 -1.99 13.60 -3.04
C VAL A 138 -2.11 13.80 -4.53
N GLU A 139 -1.02 13.51 -5.24
CA GLU A 139 -1.06 13.37 -6.71
C GLU A 139 -1.27 11.89 -7.04
N VAL A 140 -2.29 11.62 -7.85
CA VAL A 140 -2.71 10.27 -8.25
C VAL A 140 -2.21 10.01 -9.67
N PHE A 141 -1.52 8.89 -9.89
CA PHE A 141 -1.05 8.53 -11.22
C PHE A 141 -1.24 7.04 -11.50
N PRO A 142 -1.46 6.65 -12.77
CA PRO A 142 -1.58 5.25 -13.12
C PRO A 142 -0.24 4.55 -12.97
N VAL A 143 -0.28 3.31 -12.51
CA VAL A 143 0.86 2.39 -12.56
C VAL A 143 0.45 1.11 -13.28
N PRO A 144 1.37 0.46 -13.99
CA PRO A 144 1.09 -0.86 -14.52
C PRO A 144 0.69 -1.80 -13.38
N GLY A 145 -0.50 -2.32 -13.45
CA GLY A 145 -1.07 -3.16 -12.41
C GLY A 145 -2.16 -4.04 -13.01
N LYS A 146 -3.01 -4.57 -12.16
CA LYS A 146 -4.04 -5.49 -12.56
C LYS A 146 -5.33 -5.19 -11.81
N ILE A 147 -6.46 -5.48 -12.44
CA ILE A 147 -7.75 -5.49 -11.76
C ILE A 147 -7.73 -6.48 -10.58
N ALA A 148 -8.51 -6.20 -9.54
CA ALA A 148 -8.61 -7.09 -8.37
C ALA A 148 -8.93 -8.53 -8.79
N LEU A 149 -8.25 -9.51 -8.17
CA LEU A 149 -8.26 -10.92 -8.56
C LEU A 149 -9.67 -11.50 -8.77
N TYR A 150 -10.63 -11.15 -7.92
CA TYR A 150 -12.01 -11.64 -7.97
C TYR A 150 -12.88 -10.97 -9.04
N LEU A 151 -12.31 -10.02 -9.80
CA LEU A 151 -12.96 -9.33 -10.92
C LEU A 151 -12.30 -9.63 -12.27
N GLU A 152 -11.27 -10.47 -12.30
CA GLU A 152 -10.55 -10.83 -13.51
C GLU A 152 -11.49 -11.46 -14.55
N ASP A 153 -11.36 -10.99 -15.78
CA ASP A 153 -11.97 -11.60 -16.97
C ASP A 153 -10.90 -12.45 -17.69
N GLU A 154 -10.85 -13.73 -17.40
CA GLU A 154 -9.87 -14.65 -17.97
C GLU A 154 -9.97 -14.83 -19.50
N THR A 155 -11.01 -14.26 -20.13
CA THR A 155 -11.15 -14.25 -21.60
C THR A 155 -10.34 -13.14 -22.27
N LYS A 156 -9.79 -12.21 -21.49
CA LYS A 156 -8.96 -11.08 -21.97
C LYS A 156 -7.49 -11.27 -21.61
N ASP A 157 -6.61 -10.84 -22.50
CA ASP A 157 -5.15 -10.95 -22.30
C ASP A 157 -4.66 -10.16 -21.08
N ASP A 158 -5.28 -9.01 -20.79
CA ASP A 158 -4.98 -8.12 -19.67
C ASP A 158 -5.95 -8.29 -18.48
N PHE A 159 -6.75 -9.37 -18.49
CA PHE A 159 -7.80 -9.65 -17.49
C PHE A 159 -8.88 -8.57 -17.37
N GLY A 160 -9.00 -7.67 -18.34
CA GLY A 160 -9.91 -6.53 -18.32
C GLY A 160 -9.42 -5.37 -17.45
N SER A 161 -8.12 -5.30 -17.20
CA SER A 161 -7.51 -4.22 -16.42
C SER A 161 -7.55 -2.87 -17.14
N GLU A 162 -7.73 -1.80 -16.39
CA GLU A 162 -7.71 -0.42 -16.86
C GLU A 162 -6.81 0.45 -15.96
N PRO A 163 -6.34 1.62 -16.44
CA PRO A 163 -5.42 2.47 -15.66
C PRO A 163 -5.92 2.92 -14.29
N GLU A 164 -7.25 2.96 -14.07
CA GLU A 164 -7.88 3.32 -12.80
C GLU A 164 -7.95 2.16 -11.79
N ASP A 165 -7.62 0.92 -12.19
CA ASP A 165 -7.70 -0.25 -11.31
C ASP A 165 -6.57 -0.29 -10.28
N THR A 166 -5.37 0.23 -10.65
CA THR A 166 -4.21 0.33 -9.77
C THR A 166 -3.51 1.66 -9.95
N VAL A 167 -3.29 2.39 -8.86
CA VAL A 167 -2.65 3.70 -8.87
C VAL A 167 -1.45 3.77 -7.92
N GLY A 168 -0.46 4.56 -8.32
CA GLY A 168 0.59 5.08 -7.47
C GLY A 168 0.21 6.45 -6.93
N LEU A 169 0.77 6.81 -5.78
CA LEU A 169 0.50 8.07 -5.10
C LEU A 169 1.80 8.80 -4.80
N LYS A 170 1.84 10.10 -5.10
CA LYS A 170 2.79 11.03 -4.51
C LYS A 170 2.11 11.75 -3.37
N ILE A 171 2.56 11.49 -2.16
CA ILE A 171 1.97 12.02 -0.93
C ILE A 171 2.83 13.18 -0.49
N ILE A 172 2.21 14.35 -0.30
CA ILE A 172 2.89 15.64 -0.16
C ILE A 172 2.41 16.30 1.13
N ASP A 173 3.34 16.76 1.96
CA ASP A 173 3.03 17.69 3.05
C ASP A 173 2.60 19.03 2.45
N ALA A 174 1.39 19.48 2.75
CA ALA A 174 0.83 20.69 2.16
C ALA A 174 1.61 21.95 2.54
N LYS A 175 2.30 21.95 3.70
CA LYS A 175 3.03 23.09 4.25
C LYS A 175 4.49 23.14 3.78
N THR A 176 5.22 22.04 3.93
CA THR A 176 6.67 21.98 3.63
C THR A 176 6.95 21.61 2.18
N LYS A 177 5.97 21.03 1.49
CA LYS A 177 6.08 20.43 0.16
C LYS A 177 7.07 19.24 0.10
N ASN A 178 7.52 18.73 1.22
CA ASN A 178 8.19 17.43 1.28
C ASN A 178 7.22 16.34 0.80
N TYR A 179 7.73 15.31 0.15
CA TYR A 179 6.89 14.27 -0.43
C TYR A 179 7.57 12.92 -0.45
N PHE A 180 6.77 11.89 -0.68
CA PHE A 180 7.24 10.55 -0.98
C PHE A 180 6.28 9.84 -1.93
N PHE A 181 6.75 8.76 -2.56
CA PHE A 181 5.92 7.92 -3.39
C PHE A 181 5.48 6.67 -2.64
N TYR A 182 4.22 6.29 -2.82
CA TYR A 182 3.61 5.06 -2.30
C TYR A 182 3.02 4.26 -3.46
N ILE A 183 3.65 3.12 -3.77
CA ILE A 183 3.32 2.26 -4.92
C ILE A 183 3.34 0.80 -4.44
N PRO A 184 2.28 0.33 -3.74
CA PRO A 184 2.26 -1.01 -3.14
C PRO A 184 1.96 -2.14 -4.12
N GLY A 185 1.65 -1.83 -5.38
CA GLY A 185 1.43 -2.80 -6.45
C GLY A 185 1.88 -2.22 -7.79
N CYS A 186 2.76 -2.94 -8.51
CA CYS A 186 3.27 -2.51 -9.81
C CYS A 186 3.82 -3.70 -10.60
N SER A 187 3.33 -3.91 -11.82
CA SER A 187 3.71 -5.05 -12.67
C SER A 187 4.81 -4.76 -13.68
N ALA A 188 5.11 -3.48 -13.95
CA ALA A 188 6.14 -3.08 -14.90
C ALA A 188 6.68 -1.68 -14.59
N MET A 189 7.84 -1.34 -15.14
CA MET A 189 8.52 -0.06 -14.91
C MET A 189 8.71 0.69 -16.24
N PRO A 190 7.66 1.33 -16.80
CA PRO A 190 7.80 2.16 -17.99
C PRO A 190 8.65 3.40 -17.73
N ASP A 191 9.18 4.02 -18.79
CA ASP A 191 10.08 5.15 -18.66
C ASP A 191 9.40 6.37 -18.01
N GLU A 192 8.11 6.59 -18.26
CA GLU A 192 7.35 7.66 -17.60
C GLU A 192 7.32 7.49 -16.08
N LEU A 193 7.24 6.24 -15.59
CA LEU A 193 7.28 5.97 -14.15
C LEU A 193 8.69 6.20 -13.59
N LYS A 194 9.75 5.78 -14.31
CA LYS A 194 11.14 6.07 -13.92
C LYS A 194 11.41 7.56 -13.83
N ASP A 195 10.97 8.33 -14.85
CA ASP A 195 11.13 9.79 -14.89
C ASP A 195 10.42 10.46 -13.70
N ARG A 196 9.24 9.97 -13.33
CA ARG A 196 8.48 10.45 -12.16
C ARG A 196 9.20 10.17 -10.84
N LEU A 197 9.86 9.01 -10.71
CA LEU A 197 10.55 8.58 -9.49
C LEU A 197 11.97 9.14 -9.35
N LYS A 198 12.53 9.71 -10.41
CA LYS A 198 13.88 10.26 -10.41
C LYS A 198 14.03 11.34 -9.33
N ASP A 199 15.16 11.28 -8.60
CA ASP A 199 15.51 12.20 -7.51
C ASP A 199 14.50 12.24 -6.34
N ALA A 200 13.63 11.23 -6.24
CA ALA A 200 12.65 11.15 -5.15
C ALA A 200 13.32 11.09 -3.77
N PRO A 201 12.85 11.87 -2.78
CA PRO A 201 13.39 11.80 -1.43
C PRO A 201 13.11 10.47 -0.74
N MET A 202 12.00 9.82 -1.06
CA MET A 202 11.64 8.52 -0.52
C MET A 202 10.61 7.79 -1.40
N ILE A 203 10.73 6.47 -1.46
CA ILE A 203 9.71 5.60 -2.04
C ILE A 203 9.38 4.45 -1.08
N LEU A 204 8.09 4.09 -1.00
CA LEU A 204 7.60 2.81 -0.51
C LEU A 204 7.07 2.05 -1.75
N PHE A 205 7.76 1.01 -2.15
CA PHE A 205 7.50 0.31 -3.41
C PHE A 205 7.12 -1.15 -3.19
N ASP A 206 6.37 -1.69 -4.15
CA ASP A 206 5.96 -3.10 -4.21
C ASP A 206 7.14 -4.06 -4.06
N GLY A 207 7.08 -4.88 -3.04
CA GLY A 207 8.07 -5.91 -2.72
C GLY A 207 7.48 -7.32 -2.64
N THR A 208 6.39 -7.57 -3.34
CA THR A 208 5.61 -8.81 -3.19
C THR A 208 6.49 -10.04 -3.31
N LEU A 209 7.28 -10.17 -4.36
CA LEU A 209 8.13 -11.34 -4.58
C LEU A 209 9.60 -10.96 -4.84
N TRP A 210 10.51 -11.81 -4.36
CA TRP A 210 11.93 -11.70 -4.67
C TRP A 210 12.21 -12.03 -6.14
N LYS A 211 11.60 -13.13 -6.65
CA LYS A 211 11.64 -13.58 -8.04
C LYS A 211 10.24 -13.88 -8.55
N ASP A 212 10.05 -13.79 -9.86
CA ASP A 212 8.76 -14.00 -10.50
C ASP A 212 8.15 -15.38 -10.22
N ASP A 213 8.97 -16.43 -10.20
CA ASP A 213 8.57 -17.82 -9.98
C ASP A 213 8.60 -18.27 -8.50
N GLU A 214 8.83 -17.37 -7.57
CA GLU A 214 9.05 -17.66 -6.13
C GLU A 214 7.96 -18.55 -5.51
N ILE A 215 6.69 -18.24 -5.82
CA ILE A 215 5.57 -19.02 -5.27
C ILE A 215 5.55 -20.42 -5.84
N ILE A 216 5.82 -20.58 -7.14
CA ILE A 216 5.91 -21.88 -7.82
C ILE A 216 7.05 -22.69 -7.21
N ALA A 217 8.22 -22.08 -7.05
CA ALA A 217 9.40 -22.72 -6.46
C ALA A 217 9.18 -23.11 -4.98
N SER A 218 8.28 -22.45 -4.28
CA SER A 218 7.94 -22.78 -2.89
C SER A 218 7.16 -24.08 -2.70
N ASN A 219 6.68 -24.69 -3.80
CA ASN A 219 5.87 -25.93 -3.81
C ASN A 219 4.62 -25.89 -2.90
N LEU A 220 3.99 -24.73 -2.76
CA LEU A 220 2.78 -24.55 -1.94
C LEU A 220 1.48 -24.89 -2.70
N GLY A 221 1.58 -25.53 -3.88
CA GLY A 221 0.40 -25.89 -4.69
C GLY A 221 -0.23 -24.71 -5.45
N ILE A 222 0.43 -23.56 -5.47
CA ILE A 222 -0.01 -22.36 -6.20
C ILE A 222 0.87 -22.24 -7.45
N ASN A 223 0.26 -22.17 -8.63
CA ASN A 223 0.95 -22.05 -9.91
C ASN A 223 0.72 -20.66 -10.51
N LYS A 224 1.21 -19.60 -9.82
CA LYS A 224 1.14 -18.21 -10.28
C LYS A 224 2.49 -17.54 -10.15
N THR A 225 2.86 -16.75 -11.16
CA THR A 225 4.05 -15.89 -11.13
C THR A 225 3.71 -14.51 -10.55
N GLY A 226 4.71 -13.71 -10.20
CA GLY A 226 4.55 -12.34 -9.77
C GLY A 226 3.86 -11.49 -10.82
N LEU A 227 4.34 -11.54 -12.06
CA LEU A 227 3.75 -10.80 -13.18
C LEU A 227 2.29 -11.19 -13.41
N ARG A 228 1.96 -12.50 -13.32
CA ARG A 228 0.56 -12.96 -13.40
C ARG A 228 -0.32 -12.37 -12.30
N MET A 229 0.26 -12.05 -11.17
CA MET A 229 -0.45 -11.41 -10.04
C MET A 229 -0.42 -9.88 -10.08
N GLY A 230 0.28 -9.27 -11.04
CA GLY A 230 0.38 -7.82 -11.16
C GLY A 230 1.57 -7.21 -10.39
N HIS A 231 2.61 -8.00 -10.10
CA HIS A 231 3.75 -7.58 -9.31
C HIS A 231 5.10 -7.80 -10.01
N LEU A 232 5.93 -6.77 -10.03
CA LEU A 232 7.31 -6.81 -10.49
C LEU A 232 8.19 -7.46 -9.43
N SER A 233 9.17 -8.28 -9.85
CA SER A 233 10.13 -8.87 -8.92
C SER A 233 11.03 -7.83 -8.27
N MET A 234 11.46 -8.06 -7.03
CA MET A 234 12.45 -7.20 -6.36
C MET A 234 13.82 -7.32 -7.03
N SER A 235 14.24 -8.54 -7.40
CA SER A 235 15.59 -8.89 -7.89
C SER A 235 15.62 -9.25 -9.37
N GLY A 236 16.85 -9.42 -9.89
CA GLY A 236 17.10 -9.76 -11.31
C GLY A 236 17.28 -8.51 -12.17
N LYS A 237 17.62 -8.74 -13.47
CA LYS A 237 17.90 -7.66 -14.43
C LYS A 237 16.66 -6.78 -14.72
N GLU A 238 15.49 -7.39 -14.72
CA GLU A 238 14.20 -6.74 -14.91
C GLU A 238 13.50 -6.44 -13.58
N GLY A 239 14.20 -6.62 -12.45
CA GLY A 239 13.63 -6.38 -11.12
C GLY A 239 13.75 -4.94 -10.67
N THR A 240 12.91 -4.56 -9.72
CA THR A 240 12.78 -3.20 -9.18
C THR A 240 14.13 -2.61 -8.76
N MET A 241 14.96 -3.39 -8.03
CA MET A 241 16.25 -2.89 -7.53
C MET A 241 17.21 -2.49 -8.65
N GLU A 242 17.22 -3.24 -9.76
CA GLU A 242 18.07 -2.95 -10.91
C GLU A 242 17.51 -1.78 -11.74
N LEU A 243 16.18 -1.76 -11.97
CA LEU A 243 15.53 -0.73 -12.78
C LEU A 243 15.57 0.66 -12.14
N LEU A 244 15.67 0.74 -10.81
CA LEU A 244 15.68 2.02 -10.06
C LEU A 244 17.09 2.41 -9.56
N LYS A 245 18.14 1.65 -9.86
CA LYS A 245 19.49 1.87 -9.27
C LYS A 245 20.08 3.26 -9.57
N ASP A 246 19.82 3.79 -10.76
CA ASP A 246 20.43 5.01 -11.27
C ASP A 246 19.51 6.26 -11.07
N LEU A 247 18.35 6.12 -10.42
CA LEU A 247 17.36 7.20 -10.28
C LEU A 247 17.62 8.16 -9.11
N ASN A 248 18.77 8.04 -8.40
CA ASN A 248 19.15 8.90 -7.27
C ASN A 248 18.06 9.02 -6.18
N ILE A 249 17.33 7.94 -5.89
CA ILE A 249 16.31 7.91 -4.84
C ILE A 249 17.00 7.79 -3.47
N LYS A 250 16.68 8.68 -2.54
CA LYS A 250 17.44 8.79 -1.26
C LYS A 250 17.09 7.71 -0.25
N LYS A 251 15.79 7.44 -0.03
CA LYS A 251 15.30 6.39 0.89
C LYS A 251 14.41 5.42 0.10
N LYS A 252 14.67 4.13 0.20
CA LYS A 252 13.98 3.10 -0.58
C LYS A 252 13.49 1.99 0.34
N PHE A 253 12.18 1.82 0.42
CA PHE A 253 11.55 0.79 1.23
C PHE A 253 10.70 -0.14 0.37
N PHE A 254 10.84 -1.44 0.58
CA PHE A 254 9.87 -2.39 0.09
C PHE A 254 8.74 -2.57 1.09
N ILE A 255 7.52 -2.55 0.57
CA ILE A 255 6.27 -2.80 1.28
C ILE A 255 5.45 -3.84 0.51
N HIS A 256 4.34 -4.33 1.04
CA HIS A 256 3.48 -5.31 0.38
C HIS A 256 4.21 -6.63 0.03
N ILE A 257 4.87 -7.22 1.02
CA ILE A 257 5.78 -8.36 0.83
C ILE A 257 5.05 -9.67 1.12
N ASN A 258 5.03 -10.59 0.14
CA ASN A 258 4.42 -11.89 0.33
C ASN A 258 5.21 -12.75 1.34
N THR A 259 4.50 -13.59 2.07
CA THR A 259 5.09 -14.44 3.12
C THR A 259 6.08 -15.48 2.61
N THR A 260 6.15 -15.75 1.29
CA THR A 260 7.16 -16.63 0.70
C THR A 260 8.50 -15.92 0.48
N ASN A 261 8.50 -14.60 0.42
CA ASN A 261 9.66 -13.81 0.05
C ASN A 261 10.83 -14.00 1.03
N PRO A 262 11.99 -14.48 0.58
CA PRO A 262 13.14 -14.76 1.45
C PRO A 262 13.74 -13.50 2.09
N ALA A 263 13.51 -12.31 1.53
CA ALA A 263 13.94 -11.05 2.12
C ALA A 263 13.27 -10.73 3.47
N LEU A 264 12.23 -11.47 3.86
CA LEU A 264 11.61 -11.38 5.19
C LEU A 264 12.47 -11.98 6.30
N LEU A 265 13.46 -12.81 5.96
CA LEU A 265 14.40 -13.38 6.92
C LEU A 265 15.60 -12.43 7.11
N GLU A 266 15.85 -12.01 8.34
CA GLU A 266 16.88 -10.99 8.66
C GLU A 266 18.31 -11.45 8.31
N ASP A 267 18.55 -12.76 8.24
CA ASP A 267 19.84 -13.39 7.97
C ASP A 267 19.96 -13.99 6.56
N SER A 268 18.97 -13.79 5.69
CA SER A 268 19.00 -14.35 4.34
C SER A 268 20.00 -13.61 3.43
N PRO A 269 20.57 -14.32 2.43
CA PRO A 269 21.36 -13.68 1.39
C PRO A 269 20.61 -12.58 0.65
N GLU A 270 19.31 -12.78 0.43
CA GLU A 270 18.42 -11.83 -0.26
C GLU A 270 18.24 -10.54 0.55
N ARG A 271 18.10 -10.65 1.88
CA ARG A 271 18.05 -9.47 2.76
C ARG A 271 19.37 -8.70 2.71
N LYS A 272 20.49 -9.41 2.72
CA LYS A 272 21.81 -8.79 2.62
C LYS A 272 22.00 -8.06 1.30
N GLU A 273 21.68 -8.72 0.16
CA GLU A 273 21.72 -8.11 -1.17
C GLU A 273 20.87 -6.84 -1.25
N LEU A 274 19.64 -6.89 -0.72
CA LEU A 274 18.72 -5.77 -0.66
C LEU A 274 19.33 -4.58 0.08
N ASN A 275 19.90 -4.82 1.27
CA ASN A 275 20.51 -3.79 2.09
C ASN A 275 21.75 -3.18 1.43
N GLU A 276 22.60 -4.01 0.77
CA GLU A 276 23.78 -3.55 0.02
C GLU A 276 23.41 -2.61 -1.14
N LYS A 277 22.22 -2.80 -1.73
CA LYS A 277 21.66 -1.92 -2.77
C LYS A 277 20.93 -0.70 -2.20
N GLY A 278 20.97 -0.49 -0.88
CA GLY A 278 20.38 0.67 -0.20
C GLY A 278 18.85 0.61 -0.10
N TRP A 279 18.28 -0.60 -0.09
CA TRP A 279 16.87 -0.82 0.19
C TRP A 279 16.66 -1.30 1.61
N GLU A 280 15.46 -1.09 2.13
CA GLU A 280 15.03 -1.60 3.42
C GLU A 280 13.69 -2.34 3.28
N VAL A 281 13.42 -3.26 4.21
CA VAL A 281 12.14 -3.95 4.31
C VAL A 281 11.31 -3.28 5.40
N SER A 282 10.13 -2.78 5.04
CA SER A 282 9.20 -2.18 6.00
C SER A 282 8.73 -3.18 7.05
N ASN A 283 8.43 -2.69 8.23
CA ASN A 283 7.84 -3.47 9.31
C ASN A 283 6.76 -2.66 10.04
N ASP A 284 5.92 -3.38 10.79
CA ASP A 284 4.86 -2.75 11.57
C ASP A 284 5.43 -1.73 12.56
N SER A 285 4.70 -0.64 12.76
CA SER A 285 5.08 0.47 13.64
C SER A 285 6.38 1.18 13.25
N MET A 286 6.86 1.02 12.01
CA MET A 286 7.97 1.80 11.49
C MET A 286 7.51 3.24 11.24
N GLU A 287 8.21 4.20 11.84
CA GLU A 287 7.92 5.63 11.67
C GLU A 287 9.02 6.29 10.82
N VAL A 288 8.61 7.13 9.88
CA VAL A 288 9.51 7.92 9.04
C VAL A 288 9.01 9.36 8.99
N ASN A 289 9.88 10.29 9.37
CA ASN A 289 9.64 11.72 9.21
C ASN A 289 10.32 12.25 7.93
N LEU A 290 9.62 13.13 7.21
CA LEU A 290 10.07 13.76 5.96
C LEU A 290 10.59 15.17 6.17
#